data_ec207940153a55b4e887320b8335625e
#
_entry.id   ec207940153a55b4e887320b8335625e
#
_cell.length_a   1.000
_cell.length_b   1.000
_cell.length_c   1.000
_cell.angle_alpha   90.00
_cell.angle_beta   90.00
_cell.angle_gamma   90.00
#
_symmetry.space_group_name_H-M   'P 1'
#
loop_
_entity.id
_entity.type
_entity.pdbx_description
1 polymer ?
#
loop_
_entity_poly.entity_id
_entity_poly.type
_entity_poly.pdbx_seq_one_letter_code
_entity_poly.pdbx_strand_id
1 'polypeptide(L)' 'MSFTQAQAFAASLASSLMAVIVIFRAGDGTLSVVPSSEFDDDAEVVAEIDPFAT' A
#
# COMPACT_ATOMS: atom_id res chain seq x y z
N MET A 1 1.77 -0.15 -11.82
CA MET A 1 2.21 -1.53 -11.54
C MET A 1 1.00 -2.44 -11.38
N SER A 2 1.19 -3.73 -11.55
CA SER A 2 0.11 -4.70 -11.34
C SER A 2 -0.17 -4.86 -9.85
N PHE A 3 -1.33 -5.43 -9.52
CA PHE A 3 -1.66 -5.69 -8.11
C PHE A 3 -0.64 -6.60 -7.45
N THR A 4 -0.21 -7.64 -8.17
CA THR A 4 0.79 -8.58 -7.63
C THR A 4 2.10 -7.85 -7.32
N GLN A 5 2.54 -6.97 -8.21
CA GLN A 5 3.75 -6.19 -7.98
C GLN A 5 3.58 -5.22 -6.82
N ALA A 6 2.42 -4.56 -6.76
CA ALA A 6 2.14 -3.62 -5.67
C ALA A 6 2.12 -4.34 -4.34
N GLN A 7 1.52 -5.53 -4.29
CA GLN A 7 1.45 -6.31 -3.06
C GLN A 7 2.84 -6.74 -2.58
N ALA A 8 3.68 -7.20 -3.49
CA ALA A 8 5.05 -7.61 -3.15
C ALA A 8 5.85 -6.40 -2.64
N PHE A 9 5.74 -5.28 -3.32
CA PHE A 9 6.42 -4.05 -2.91
C PHE A 9 5.94 -3.59 -1.54
N ALA A 10 4.62 -3.59 -1.34
CA ALA A 10 4.02 -3.14 -0.08
C ALA A 10 4.47 -4.04 1.08
N ALA A 11 4.51 -5.35 0.87
CA ALA A 11 4.96 -6.28 1.90
C ALA A 11 6.42 -6.01 2.28
N SER A 12 7.27 -5.75 1.30
CA SER A 12 8.67 -5.44 1.54
C SER A 12 8.81 -4.12 2.30
N LEU A 13 8.05 -3.10 1.91
CA LEU A 13 8.05 -1.81 2.60
C LEU A 13 7.56 -1.95 4.03
N ALA A 14 6.47 -2.68 4.24
CA ALA A 14 5.90 -2.87 5.57
C ALA A 14 6.93 -3.49 6.50
N SER A 15 7.65 -4.51 6.03
CA SER A 15 8.68 -5.15 6.83
C SER A 15 9.85 -4.22 7.11
N SER A 16 10.27 -3.44 6.11
CA SER A 16 11.41 -2.55 6.25
C SER A 16 11.12 -1.39 7.17
N LEU A 17 9.92 -0.80 7.05
CA LEU A 17 9.54 0.37 7.82
C LEU A 17 8.83 0.02 9.14
N MET A 18 8.41 -1.23 9.28
CA MET A 18 7.59 -1.67 10.41
C MET A 18 6.36 -0.79 10.55
N ALA A 19 5.67 -0.57 9.44
CA ALA A 19 4.51 0.31 9.38
C ALA A 19 3.46 -0.27 8.44
N VAL A 20 2.20 0.09 8.68
CA VAL A 20 1.11 -0.31 7.81
C VAL A 20 1.27 0.41 6.47
N ILE A 21 1.17 -0.34 5.38
CA ILE A 21 1.32 0.18 4.03
C ILE A 21 -0.02 0.06 3.32
N VAL A 22 -0.42 1.12 2.63
CA VAL A 22 -1.68 1.18 1.90
C VAL A 22 -1.40 1.07 0.40
N ILE A 23 -2.15 0.20 -0.26
CA ILE A 23 -2.18 0.12 -1.72
C ILE A 23 -3.47 0.79 -2.16
N PHE A 24 -3.38 1.82 -2.98
CA PHE A 24 -4.55 2.56 -3.44
C PHE A 24 -4.50 2.75 -4.94
N ARG A 25 -5.67 3.02 -5.52
CA ARG A 25 -5.81 3.28 -6.95
C ARG A 25 -5.88 4.77 -7.18
N ALA A 26 -4.95 5.30 -7.98
CA ALA A 26 -4.95 6.70 -8.34
C ALA A 26 -6.05 6.99 -9.37
N GLY A 27 -6.32 8.27 -9.61
CA GLY A 27 -7.39 8.69 -10.51
C GLY A 27 -7.23 8.19 -11.94
N ASP A 28 -5.99 7.93 -12.37
CA ASP A 28 -5.73 7.42 -13.72
C ASP A 28 -5.77 5.89 -13.79
N GLY A 29 -6.13 5.23 -12.70
CA GLY A 29 -6.25 3.78 -12.65
C GLY A 29 -4.98 3.04 -12.24
N THR A 30 -3.88 3.75 -12.03
CA THR A 30 -2.64 3.09 -11.60
C THR A 30 -2.67 2.82 -10.10
N LEU A 31 -1.96 1.77 -9.70
CA LEU A 31 -1.81 1.44 -8.29
C LEU A 31 -0.58 2.11 -7.72
N SER A 32 -0.70 2.59 -6.49
CA SER A 32 0.39 3.23 -5.77
C SER A 32 0.47 2.65 -4.36
N VAL A 33 1.63 2.76 -3.75
CA VAL A 33 1.92 2.19 -2.44
C VAL A 33 2.53 3.29 -1.57
N VAL A 34 1.92 3.54 -0.39
CA VAL A 34 2.43 4.55 0.54
C VAL A 34 2.24 4.05 1.97
N PRO A 35 3.04 4.55 2.93
CA PRO A 35 2.74 4.33 4.34
C PRO A 35 1.39 4.94 4.69
N SER A 36 0.66 4.29 5.60
CA SER A 36 -0.69 4.76 5.96
C SER A 36 -0.66 6.18 6.51
N SER A 37 0.41 6.58 7.16
CA SER A 37 0.54 7.93 7.71
C SER A 37 0.60 9.00 6.64
N GLU A 38 0.92 8.64 5.40
CA GLU A 38 1.03 9.57 4.28
C GLU A 38 -0.16 9.47 3.33
N PHE A 39 -1.10 8.57 3.60
CA PHE A 39 -2.28 8.40 2.76
C PHE A 39 -3.33 9.43 3.17
N ASP A 40 -3.89 10.13 2.19
CA ASP A 40 -4.82 11.25 2.46
C ASP A 40 -6.29 10.88 2.33
N ASP A 41 -6.61 9.62 2.09
CA ASP A 41 -7.98 9.10 2.02
C ASP A 41 -8.78 9.58 0.80
N ASP A 42 -8.17 10.30 -0.11
CA ASP A 42 -8.88 10.81 -1.31
C ASP A 42 -8.92 9.78 -2.43
N ALA A 43 -8.24 8.67 -2.27
CA ALA A 43 -8.15 7.65 -3.31
C ALA A 43 -8.77 6.34 -2.83
N GLU A 44 -9.08 5.47 -3.76
CA GLU A 44 -9.69 4.18 -3.45
C GLU A 44 -8.64 3.23 -2.88
N VAL A 45 -8.83 2.79 -1.65
CA VAL A 45 -7.96 1.80 -1.03
C VAL A 45 -8.26 0.43 -1.61
N VAL A 46 -7.23 -0.23 -2.13
CA VAL A 46 -7.35 -1.58 -2.69
C VAL A 46 -6.99 -2.63 -1.65
N ALA A 47 -5.95 -2.36 -0.86
CA ALA A 47 -5.50 -3.31 0.16
C ALA A 47 -4.63 -2.57 1.18
N GLU A 48 -4.46 -3.20 2.34
CA GLU A 48 -3.54 -2.73 3.37
C GLU A 48 -2.66 -3.88 3.81
N ILE A 49 -1.37 -3.62 4.01
CA ILE A 49 -0.42 -4.61 4.48
C ILE A 49 0.00 -4.20 5.90
N ASP A 50 -0.30 -5.05 6.87
CA ASP A 50 0.01 -4.80 8.26
C ASP A 50 1.16 -5.73 8.69
N PRO A 51 2.38 -5.20 8.94
CA PRO A 51 3.51 -6.05 9.29
C PRO A 51 3.37 -6.66 10.68
N PHE A 52 2.43 -6.17 11.46
CA PHE A 52 2.22 -6.67 12.83
C PHE A 52 1.11 -7.72 12.91
N ALA A 53 0.38 -7.94 11.81
CA ALA A 53 -0.65 -8.96 11.77
C ALA A 53 0.02 -10.34 11.65
N THR A 54 -0.47 -11.30 12.40
CA THR A 54 0.07 -12.66 12.40
C THR A 54 -1.03 -13.66 12.07
#